data_94f9324f74b341a611341868a6d7db09
#
_entry.id   94f9324f74b341a611341868a6d7db09
#
_cell.length_a   1.000
_cell.length_b   1.000
_cell.length_c   1.000
_cell.angle_alpha   90.00
_cell.angle_beta   90.00
_cell.angle_gamma   90.00
#
_symmetry.space_group_name_H-M   'P 1'
#
loop_
_entity.id
_entity.type
_entity.pdbx_description
1 polymer ?
#
loop_
_entity_poly.entity_id
_entity_poly.type
_entity_poly.pdbx_seq_one_letter_code
_entity_poly.pdbx_strand_id
1 'polypeptide(L)'
;MNFKKGIYNIIFGIIGQLLTVVFAIIVPKVIIIGYGSSVNGLLSTINQLFVYLSLFEAGVGTATLQALYKPLTDNNRGEINSILAATHKYYIRTSKLYFVALTLFSVLYPCIVKRGCISYTMAALLIFFGGLGNVVNFMFQGKYKILLQAEGKSYVVTNITTVISVFINLSKIFLIKNGFDVLTVQIVFFIFNVIQMAFFEIYIRLKYKWIDLKVHPDEKAINQKNSVLVHQIATLVFSNTDMIILSVINGLKAVSLYTVYNYIYTTVLNIFSTINNGLVFYLGQTYHSDRKKFLEIYRLYEFDIMTVGYYMFTVIGVLTLPFMKLYTSGMTDYNYINVWLPLLFVSVQFLSIARFAANNLVNIAGHFKKTQNRA
;
A
#
# COMPACT_ATOMS: atom_id res chain seq x y z
N MET A 1 -0.48 7.98 26.90
CA MET A 1 -0.68 8.22 25.43
C MET A 1 -1.20 9.64 25.25
N ASN A 2 -0.58 10.43 24.39
CA ASN A 2 -0.99 11.83 24.25
C ASN A 2 -2.24 11.88 23.35
N PHE A 3 -3.44 12.00 23.95
CA PHE A 3 -4.75 11.98 23.28
C PHE A 3 -4.80 12.89 22.03
N LYS A 4 -4.15 14.06 22.10
CA LYS A 4 -4.02 14.98 20.96
C LYS A 4 -3.34 14.35 19.74
N LYS A 5 -2.28 13.56 19.94
CA LYS A 5 -1.60 12.87 18.82
C LYS A 5 -2.52 11.84 18.17
N GLY A 6 -3.32 11.11 18.96
CA GLY A 6 -4.31 10.16 18.44
C GLY A 6 -5.34 10.85 17.55
N ILE A 7 -5.91 11.98 18.00
CA ILE A 7 -6.86 12.76 17.20
C ILE A 7 -6.22 13.26 15.89
N TYR A 8 -5.01 13.80 15.94
CA TYR A 8 -4.32 14.24 14.72
C TYR A 8 -4.07 13.09 13.75
N ASN A 9 -3.66 11.91 14.23
CA ASN A 9 -3.49 10.72 13.39
C ASN A 9 -4.79 10.34 12.67
N ILE A 10 -5.94 10.41 13.35
CA ILE A 10 -7.25 10.09 12.78
C ILE A 10 -7.65 11.13 11.74
N ILE A 11 -7.63 12.43 12.11
CA ILE A 11 -8.09 13.51 11.21
C ILE A 11 -7.25 13.52 9.92
N PHE A 12 -5.93 13.58 10.05
CA PHE A 12 -5.05 13.62 8.87
C PHE A 12 -5.05 12.30 8.09
N GLY A 13 -5.28 11.16 8.76
CA GLY A 13 -5.48 9.88 8.11
C GLY A 13 -6.72 9.88 7.22
N ILE A 14 -7.86 10.38 7.73
CA ILE A 14 -9.12 10.47 6.96
C ILE A 14 -8.97 11.42 5.77
N ILE A 15 -8.39 12.62 5.99
CA ILE A 15 -8.17 13.58 4.90
C ILE A 15 -7.28 12.96 3.81
N GLY A 16 -6.16 12.34 4.20
CA GLY A 16 -5.27 11.66 3.26
C GLY A 16 -5.96 10.56 2.48
N GLN A 17 -6.80 9.77 3.13
CA GLN A 17 -7.57 8.69 2.49
C GLN A 17 -8.60 9.23 1.49
N LEU A 18 -9.33 10.28 1.84
CA LEU A 18 -10.30 10.91 0.93
C LEU A 18 -9.61 11.45 -0.33
N LEU A 19 -8.48 12.14 -0.18
CA LEU A 19 -7.71 12.62 -1.33
C LEU A 19 -7.19 11.47 -2.19
N THR A 20 -6.72 10.39 -1.57
CA THR A 20 -6.28 9.18 -2.29
C THR A 20 -7.41 8.59 -3.12
N VAL A 21 -8.62 8.48 -2.58
CA VAL A 21 -9.81 7.97 -3.30
C VAL A 21 -10.16 8.86 -4.50
N VAL A 22 -10.15 10.17 -4.31
CA VAL A 22 -10.42 11.13 -5.40
C VAL A 22 -9.42 10.95 -6.55
N PHE A 23 -8.13 10.90 -6.23
CA PHE A 23 -7.11 10.71 -7.27
C PHE A 23 -7.10 9.29 -7.87
N ALA A 24 -7.47 8.27 -7.11
CA ALA A 24 -7.62 6.91 -7.63
C ALA A 24 -8.70 6.79 -8.72
N ILE A 25 -9.69 7.68 -8.70
CA ILE A 25 -10.73 7.77 -9.74
C ILE A 25 -10.26 8.65 -10.90
N ILE A 26 -9.72 9.83 -10.64
CA ILE A 26 -9.42 10.83 -11.67
C ILE A 26 -8.18 10.45 -12.50
N VAL A 27 -7.09 10.04 -11.85
CA VAL A 27 -5.80 9.85 -12.52
C VAL A 27 -5.82 8.75 -13.58
N PRO A 28 -6.38 7.54 -13.33
CA PRO A 28 -6.43 6.50 -14.36
C PRO A 28 -7.26 6.96 -15.58
N LYS A 29 -8.37 7.68 -15.37
CA LYS A 29 -9.16 8.23 -16.47
C LYS A 29 -8.33 9.17 -17.35
N VAL A 30 -7.59 10.09 -16.73
CA VAL A 30 -6.75 11.04 -17.45
C VAL A 30 -5.61 10.32 -18.21
N ILE A 31 -5.00 9.28 -17.60
CA ILE A 31 -3.96 8.47 -18.23
C ILE A 31 -4.55 7.71 -19.44
N ILE A 32 -5.72 7.10 -19.31
CA ILE A 32 -6.35 6.34 -20.40
C ILE A 32 -6.69 7.26 -21.56
N ILE A 33 -7.27 8.42 -21.29
CA ILE A 33 -7.64 9.40 -22.34
C ILE A 33 -6.38 9.97 -23.00
N GLY A 34 -5.32 10.28 -22.25
CA GLY A 34 -4.10 10.91 -22.77
C GLY A 34 -3.12 9.95 -23.45
N TYR A 35 -2.97 8.73 -22.92
CA TYR A 35 -1.93 7.79 -23.36
C TYR A 35 -2.48 6.43 -23.78
N GLY A 36 -3.77 6.18 -23.58
CA GLY A 36 -4.42 4.92 -23.92
C GLY A 36 -4.36 3.85 -22.82
N SER A 37 -5.21 2.84 -22.98
CA SER A 37 -5.38 1.74 -22.03
C SER A 37 -4.12 0.90 -21.84
N SER A 38 -3.28 0.74 -22.86
CA SER A 38 -2.03 -0.03 -22.75
C SER A 38 -1.05 0.60 -21.76
N VAL A 39 -0.93 1.93 -21.76
CA VAL A 39 -0.05 2.66 -20.82
C VAL A 39 -0.61 2.57 -19.39
N ASN A 40 -1.92 2.75 -19.20
CA ASN A 40 -2.53 2.59 -17.88
C ASN A 40 -2.33 1.17 -17.33
N GLY A 41 -2.54 0.16 -18.17
CA GLY A 41 -2.28 -1.25 -17.81
C GLY A 41 -0.82 -1.51 -17.44
N LEU A 42 0.13 -0.94 -18.19
CA LEU A 42 1.56 -1.06 -17.87
C LEU A 42 1.88 -0.42 -16.51
N LEU A 43 1.45 0.81 -16.27
CA LEU A 43 1.68 1.51 -15.00
C LEU A 43 1.06 0.77 -13.82
N SER A 44 -0.13 0.20 -13.99
CA SER A 44 -0.79 -0.61 -12.95
C SER A 44 -0.01 -1.89 -12.65
N THR A 45 0.46 -2.58 -13.68
CA THR A 45 1.29 -3.79 -13.48
C THR A 45 2.64 -3.45 -12.84
N ILE A 46 3.27 -2.34 -13.24
CA ILE A 46 4.50 -1.83 -12.63
C ILE A 46 4.30 -1.60 -11.12
N ASN A 47 3.22 -0.92 -10.74
CA ASN A 47 2.90 -0.71 -9.32
C ASN A 47 2.76 -2.04 -8.57
N GLN A 48 2.10 -3.02 -9.18
CA GLN A 48 1.95 -4.36 -8.62
C GLN A 48 3.29 -5.08 -8.42
N LEU A 49 4.18 -4.99 -9.41
CA LEU A 49 5.54 -5.53 -9.31
C LEU A 49 6.34 -4.88 -8.17
N PHE A 50 6.15 -3.58 -7.94
CA PHE A 50 6.82 -2.88 -6.83
C PHE A 50 6.31 -3.34 -5.46
N VAL A 51 5.05 -3.78 -5.35
CA VAL A 51 4.54 -4.42 -4.14
C VAL A 51 5.29 -5.72 -3.84
N TYR A 52 5.59 -6.55 -4.84
CA TYR A 52 6.44 -7.74 -4.64
C TYR A 52 7.88 -7.38 -4.24
N LEU A 53 8.45 -6.37 -4.87
CA LEU A 53 9.80 -5.91 -4.51
C LEU A 53 9.85 -5.33 -3.08
N SER A 54 8.74 -4.82 -2.55
CA SER A 54 8.66 -4.35 -1.15
C SER A 54 8.83 -5.48 -0.12
N LEU A 55 8.72 -6.76 -0.52
CA LEU A 55 9.04 -7.90 0.33
C LEU A 55 10.50 -7.88 0.85
N PHE A 56 11.41 -7.23 0.13
CA PHE A 56 12.77 -7.05 0.63
C PHE A 56 12.83 -6.23 1.93
N GLU A 57 11.81 -5.40 2.21
CA GLU A 57 11.66 -4.65 3.46
C GLU A 57 10.85 -5.42 4.50
N ALA A 58 10.08 -6.41 4.06
CA ALA A 58 9.08 -7.08 4.87
C ALA A 58 9.63 -7.58 6.20
N GLY A 59 8.93 -7.29 7.28
CA GLY A 59 9.27 -7.70 8.63
C GLY A 59 10.23 -6.78 9.38
N VAL A 60 11.17 -6.09 8.72
CA VAL A 60 12.11 -5.19 9.43
C VAL A 60 11.41 -3.96 9.97
N GLY A 61 10.50 -3.36 9.21
CA GLY A 61 9.72 -2.22 9.68
C GLY A 61 8.95 -2.54 10.96
N THR A 62 8.23 -3.66 10.98
CA THR A 62 7.47 -4.12 12.14
C THR A 62 8.36 -4.49 13.33
N ALA A 63 9.47 -5.20 13.08
CA ALA A 63 10.41 -5.57 14.11
C ALA A 63 11.07 -4.33 14.76
N THR A 64 11.50 -3.37 13.93
CA THR A 64 12.05 -2.09 14.40
C THR A 64 11.03 -1.28 15.20
N LEU A 65 9.77 -1.22 14.73
CA LEU A 65 8.69 -0.53 15.43
C LEU A 65 8.49 -1.10 16.85
N GLN A 66 8.43 -2.42 16.97
CA GLN A 66 8.29 -3.09 18.26
C GLN A 66 9.50 -2.86 19.16
N ALA A 67 10.73 -2.94 18.63
CA ALA A 67 11.94 -2.71 19.36
C ALA A 67 12.06 -1.28 19.92
N LEU A 68 11.52 -0.29 19.21
CA LEU A 68 11.57 1.12 19.61
C LEU A 68 10.62 1.48 20.76
N TYR A 69 9.55 0.74 21.02
CA TYR A 69 8.53 1.14 22.01
C TYR A 69 9.11 1.29 23.42
N LYS A 70 9.88 0.29 23.90
CA LYS A 70 10.45 0.33 25.25
C LYS A 70 11.50 1.44 25.41
N PRO A 71 12.54 1.55 24.56
CA PRO A 71 13.53 2.62 24.66
C PRO A 71 12.94 4.02 24.55
N LEU A 72 11.86 4.20 23.76
CA LEU A 72 11.15 5.49 23.68
C LEU A 72 10.41 5.82 24.97
N THR A 73 9.83 4.82 25.66
CA THR A 73 9.17 5.01 26.95
C THR A 73 10.20 5.37 28.02
N ASP A 74 11.35 4.71 28.00
CA ASP A 74 12.44 4.88 28.96
C ASP A 74 13.31 6.12 28.64
N ASN A 75 13.04 6.83 27.53
CA ASN A 75 13.84 7.95 27.00
C ASN A 75 15.33 7.59 26.78
N ASN A 76 15.64 6.31 26.50
CA ASN A 76 16.99 5.80 26.28
C ASN A 76 17.47 6.09 24.85
N ARG A 77 18.04 7.28 24.64
CA ARG A 77 18.53 7.74 23.32
C ARG A 77 19.65 6.85 22.76
N GLY A 78 20.49 6.26 23.61
CA GLY A 78 21.57 5.36 23.19
C GLY A 78 21.01 4.10 22.51
N GLU A 79 20.04 3.46 23.15
CA GLU A 79 19.38 2.27 22.62
C GLU A 79 18.55 2.60 21.36
N ILE A 80 17.84 3.72 21.35
CA ILE A 80 17.10 4.18 20.13
C ILE A 80 18.08 4.34 18.96
N ASN A 81 19.24 4.97 19.17
CA ASN A 81 20.25 5.15 18.13
C ASN A 81 20.82 3.82 17.64
N SER A 82 21.08 2.86 18.53
CA SER A 82 21.58 1.53 18.17
C SER A 82 20.58 0.75 17.30
N ILE A 83 19.28 0.80 17.65
CA ILE A 83 18.20 0.18 16.86
C ILE A 83 18.06 0.87 15.50
N LEU A 84 18.08 2.21 15.46
CA LEU A 84 18.00 2.97 14.21
C LEU A 84 19.23 2.74 13.33
N ALA A 85 20.43 2.58 13.90
CA ALA A 85 21.65 2.25 13.17
C ALA A 85 21.55 0.86 12.53
N ALA A 86 21.02 -0.15 13.27
CA ALA A 86 20.78 -1.49 12.73
C ALA A 86 19.77 -1.47 11.59
N THR A 87 18.68 -0.75 11.77
CA THR A 87 17.64 -0.56 10.74
C THR A 87 18.20 0.15 9.51
N HIS A 88 19.00 1.19 9.69
CA HIS A 88 19.65 1.91 8.62
C HIS A 88 20.60 1.01 7.80
N LYS A 89 21.46 0.25 8.47
CA LYS A 89 22.38 -0.70 7.83
C LYS A 89 21.62 -1.73 6.98
N TYR A 90 20.51 -2.25 7.54
CA TYR A 90 19.65 -3.18 6.82
C TYR A 90 19.01 -2.52 5.59
N TYR A 91 18.43 -1.33 5.73
CA TYR A 91 17.79 -0.62 4.63
C TYR A 91 18.75 -0.22 3.51
N ILE A 92 19.99 0.14 3.82
CA ILE A 92 21.01 0.36 2.77
C ILE A 92 21.28 -0.93 1.99
N ARG A 93 21.39 -2.07 2.67
CA ARG A 93 21.60 -3.36 1.99
C ARG A 93 20.40 -3.74 1.14
N THR A 94 19.20 -3.57 1.67
CA THR A 94 17.95 -3.87 0.98
C THR A 94 17.72 -2.94 -0.22
N SER A 95 18.03 -1.64 -0.10
CA SER A 95 17.89 -0.69 -1.21
C SER A 95 18.83 -1.00 -2.36
N LYS A 96 20.06 -1.47 -2.09
CA LYS A 96 21.00 -1.94 -3.13
C LYS A 96 20.43 -3.18 -3.84
N LEU A 97 19.92 -4.15 -3.10
CA LEU A 97 19.32 -5.35 -3.67
C LEU A 97 18.06 -5.02 -4.48
N TYR A 98 17.23 -4.12 -3.96
CA TYR A 98 16.06 -3.61 -4.69
C TYR A 98 16.45 -2.91 -5.98
N PHE A 99 17.50 -2.09 -5.97
CA PHE A 99 17.99 -1.40 -7.17
C PHE A 99 18.46 -2.39 -8.24
N VAL A 100 19.20 -3.44 -7.85
CA VAL A 100 19.62 -4.51 -8.79
C VAL A 100 18.39 -5.24 -9.33
N ALA A 101 17.45 -5.63 -8.47
CA ALA A 101 16.21 -6.28 -8.89
C ALA A 101 15.37 -5.39 -9.82
N LEU A 102 15.25 -4.10 -9.51
CA LEU A 102 14.56 -3.12 -10.35
C LEU A 102 15.21 -3.03 -11.74
N THR A 103 16.55 -2.96 -11.81
CA THR A 103 17.28 -2.90 -13.08
C THR A 103 17.04 -4.17 -13.90
N LEU A 104 17.14 -5.35 -13.29
CA LEU A 104 16.83 -6.61 -13.95
C LEU A 104 15.38 -6.66 -14.43
N PHE A 105 14.44 -6.24 -13.61
CA PHE A 105 13.02 -6.18 -13.97
C PHE A 105 12.75 -5.22 -15.12
N SER A 106 13.39 -4.06 -15.14
CA SER A 106 13.21 -3.08 -16.21
C SER A 106 13.67 -3.60 -17.58
N VAL A 107 14.66 -4.51 -17.59
CA VAL A 107 15.15 -5.13 -18.81
C VAL A 107 14.35 -6.38 -19.18
N LEU A 108 14.07 -7.28 -18.23
CA LEU A 108 13.48 -8.59 -18.53
C LEU A 108 11.97 -8.52 -18.74
N TYR A 109 11.25 -7.74 -17.93
CA TYR A 109 9.79 -7.73 -17.97
C TYR A 109 9.19 -7.26 -19.31
N PRO A 110 9.73 -6.23 -20.00
CA PRO A 110 9.27 -5.85 -21.32
C PRO A 110 9.42 -6.95 -22.40
N CYS A 111 10.26 -7.96 -22.19
CA CYS A 111 10.38 -9.10 -23.11
C CYS A 111 9.21 -10.09 -22.97
N ILE A 112 8.61 -10.18 -21.78
CA ILE A 112 7.61 -11.20 -21.44
C ILE A 112 6.19 -10.67 -21.65
N VAL A 113 5.95 -9.39 -21.35
CA VAL A 113 4.62 -8.79 -21.39
C VAL A 113 4.16 -8.51 -22.81
N LYS A 114 2.86 -8.69 -23.07
CA LYS A 114 2.22 -8.28 -24.33
C LYS A 114 2.03 -6.75 -24.34
N ARG A 115 3.04 -6.01 -24.79
CA ARG A 115 3.14 -4.53 -24.70
C ARG A 115 2.16 -3.75 -25.56
N GLY A 116 1.57 -4.39 -26.57
CA GLY A 116 0.76 -3.67 -27.57
C GLY A 116 1.62 -2.68 -28.38
N CYS A 117 1.20 -1.41 -28.40
CA CYS A 117 1.91 -0.34 -29.12
C CYS A 117 3.09 0.29 -28.35
N ILE A 118 3.40 -0.18 -27.12
CA ILE A 118 4.47 0.40 -26.30
C ILE A 118 5.82 -0.19 -26.74
N SER A 119 6.79 0.68 -27.06
CA SER A 119 8.14 0.23 -27.41
C SER A 119 8.83 -0.42 -26.20
N TYR A 120 9.79 -1.31 -26.48
CA TYR A 120 10.60 -1.96 -25.44
C TYR A 120 11.28 -0.93 -24.54
N THR A 121 11.96 0.04 -25.16
CA THR A 121 12.72 1.08 -24.43
C THR A 121 11.82 1.92 -23.55
N MET A 122 10.65 2.32 -24.04
CA MET A 122 9.68 3.09 -23.25
C MET A 122 9.21 2.29 -22.03
N ALA A 123 8.84 1.02 -22.21
CA ALA A 123 8.43 0.16 -21.10
C ALA A 123 9.54 -0.01 -20.05
N ALA A 124 10.78 -0.25 -20.50
CA ALA A 124 11.93 -0.38 -19.62
C ALA A 124 12.20 0.89 -18.80
N LEU A 125 12.16 2.06 -19.42
CA LEU A 125 12.37 3.35 -18.75
C LEU A 125 11.22 3.67 -17.77
N LEU A 126 9.97 3.37 -18.12
CA LEU A 126 8.83 3.57 -17.21
C LEU A 126 8.95 2.71 -15.94
N ILE A 127 9.36 1.44 -16.09
CA ILE A 127 9.61 0.56 -14.94
C ILE A 127 10.76 1.12 -14.09
N PHE A 128 11.86 1.50 -14.71
CA PHE A 128 13.04 1.96 -14.00
C PHE A 128 12.77 3.24 -13.21
N PHE A 129 12.27 4.30 -13.85
CA PHE A 129 11.96 5.56 -13.15
C PHE A 129 10.79 5.41 -12.14
N GLY A 130 9.83 4.53 -12.42
CA GLY A 130 8.76 4.22 -11.49
C GLY A 130 9.26 3.59 -10.19
N GLY A 131 10.24 2.70 -10.25
CA GLY A 131 10.79 2.01 -9.09
C GLY A 131 11.86 2.78 -8.32
N LEU A 132 12.53 3.75 -8.94
CA LEU A 132 13.58 4.55 -8.28
C LEU A 132 13.05 5.28 -7.03
N GLY A 133 11.79 5.73 -7.03
CA GLY A 133 11.17 6.35 -5.87
C GLY A 133 11.19 5.44 -4.63
N ASN A 134 10.96 4.13 -4.81
CA ASN A 134 11.02 3.15 -3.72
C ASN A 134 12.45 2.92 -3.22
N VAL A 135 13.44 2.90 -4.12
CA VAL A 135 14.87 2.83 -3.74
C VAL A 135 15.23 3.98 -2.80
N VAL A 136 14.84 5.21 -3.18
CA VAL A 136 15.07 6.42 -2.37
C VAL A 136 14.33 6.33 -1.03
N ASN A 137 13.09 5.84 -1.03
CA ASN A 137 12.30 5.68 0.18
C ASN A 137 12.98 4.74 1.18
N PHE A 138 13.41 3.55 0.75
CA PHE A 138 14.11 2.59 1.63
C PHE A 138 15.44 3.13 2.11
N MET A 139 16.24 3.70 1.24
CA MET A 139 17.59 4.16 1.57
C MET A 139 17.60 5.30 2.60
N PHE A 140 16.66 6.24 2.49
CA PHE A 140 16.71 7.48 3.26
C PHE A 140 15.57 7.63 4.28
N GLN A 141 14.33 7.31 3.93
CA GLN A 141 13.15 7.66 4.72
C GLN A 141 12.67 6.55 5.67
N GLY A 142 12.85 5.27 5.32
CA GLY A 142 12.20 4.15 5.99
C GLY A 142 12.40 4.16 7.52
N LYS A 143 13.64 4.27 7.99
CA LYS A 143 13.98 4.32 9.41
C LYS A 143 13.31 5.47 10.18
N TYR A 144 13.19 6.64 9.55
CA TYR A 144 12.60 7.83 10.17
C TYR A 144 11.09 7.75 10.26
N LYS A 145 10.45 7.16 9.24
CA LYS A 145 9.00 6.90 9.26
C LYS A 145 8.63 5.98 10.42
N ILE A 146 9.41 4.93 10.64
CA ILE A 146 9.21 3.98 11.75
C ILE A 146 9.40 4.67 13.10
N LEU A 147 10.42 5.50 13.26
CA LEU A 147 10.64 6.26 14.49
C LEU A 147 9.44 7.18 14.79
N LEU A 148 8.97 7.94 13.80
CA LEU A 148 7.81 8.81 13.97
C LEU A 148 6.54 8.02 14.30
N GLN A 149 6.37 6.85 13.71
CA GLN A 149 5.26 5.95 14.02
C GLN A 149 5.35 5.42 15.46
N ALA A 150 6.53 5.00 15.91
CA ALA A 150 6.75 4.53 17.27
C ALA A 150 6.47 5.61 18.32
N GLU A 151 6.77 6.88 18.02
CA GLU A 151 6.44 8.03 18.87
C GLU A 151 4.97 8.46 18.81
N GLY A 152 4.13 7.80 18.03
CA GLY A 152 2.73 8.18 17.80
C GLY A 152 2.56 9.45 16.96
N LYS A 153 3.58 9.83 16.19
CA LYS A 153 3.57 10.98 15.27
C LYS A 153 3.34 10.56 13.82
N SER A 154 2.54 9.51 13.59
CA SER A 154 2.19 9.05 12.23
C SER A 154 1.55 10.16 11.39
N TYR A 155 0.85 11.11 12.02
CA TYR A 155 0.28 12.26 11.32
C TYR A 155 1.32 13.09 10.56
N VAL A 156 2.58 13.16 11.03
CA VAL A 156 3.66 13.87 10.33
C VAL A 156 4.00 13.14 9.02
N VAL A 157 4.12 11.80 9.10
CA VAL A 157 4.35 10.95 7.93
C VAL A 157 3.21 11.10 6.94
N THR A 158 1.97 10.98 7.42
CA THR A 158 0.77 11.12 6.59
C THR A 158 0.70 12.49 5.92
N ASN A 159 0.94 13.57 6.65
CA ASN A 159 0.88 14.92 6.08
C ASN A 159 1.91 15.13 4.98
N ILE A 160 3.19 14.78 5.22
CA ILE A 160 4.24 14.94 4.21
C ILE A 160 3.90 14.10 2.97
N THR A 161 3.51 12.83 3.15
CA THR A 161 3.18 11.95 2.03
C THR A 161 1.93 12.40 1.28
N THR A 162 0.89 12.85 1.98
CA THR A 162 -0.35 13.34 1.37
C THR A 162 -0.11 14.61 0.55
N VAL A 163 0.59 15.60 1.12
CA VAL A 163 0.89 16.84 0.40
C VAL A 163 1.67 16.56 -0.89
N ILE A 164 2.73 15.74 -0.80
CA ILE A 164 3.51 15.37 -1.98
C ILE A 164 2.67 14.55 -2.97
N SER A 165 1.82 13.64 -2.51
CA SER A 165 0.90 12.88 -3.37
C SER A 165 -0.07 13.80 -4.13
N VAL A 166 -0.60 14.84 -3.49
CA VAL A 166 -1.43 15.85 -4.16
C VAL A 166 -0.65 16.55 -5.28
N PHE A 167 0.57 17.02 -5.00
CA PHE A 167 1.40 17.66 -6.02
C PHE A 167 1.75 16.69 -7.16
N ILE A 168 2.09 15.44 -6.87
CA ILE A 168 2.34 14.40 -7.88
C ILE A 168 1.11 14.25 -8.79
N ASN A 169 -0.07 14.06 -8.22
CA ASN A 169 -1.28 13.80 -9.00
C ASN A 169 -1.74 15.02 -9.80
N LEU A 170 -1.65 16.21 -9.22
CA LEU A 170 -1.93 17.45 -9.94
C LEU A 170 -0.95 17.66 -11.10
N SER A 171 0.36 17.43 -10.87
CA SER A 171 1.37 17.52 -11.92
C SER A 171 1.13 16.50 -13.03
N LYS A 172 0.76 15.24 -12.68
CA LYS A 172 0.37 14.23 -13.68
C LYS A 172 -0.78 14.72 -14.56
N ILE A 173 -1.86 15.21 -13.94
CA ILE A 173 -3.03 15.72 -14.67
C ILE A 173 -2.64 16.90 -15.56
N PHE A 174 -1.85 17.84 -15.04
CA PHE A 174 -1.38 19.01 -15.78
C PHE A 174 -0.52 18.63 -16.99
N LEU A 175 0.49 17.79 -16.80
CA LEU A 175 1.40 17.37 -17.86
C LEU A 175 0.67 16.58 -18.96
N ILE A 176 -0.20 15.65 -18.58
CA ILE A 176 -0.98 14.86 -19.54
C ILE A 176 -1.90 15.76 -20.38
N LYS A 177 -2.61 16.70 -19.74
CA LYS A 177 -3.50 17.64 -20.47
C LYS A 177 -2.77 18.57 -21.42
N ASN A 178 -1.50 18.89 -21.13
CA ASN A 178 -0.64 19.71 -21.99
C ASN A 178 0.15 18.88 -23.03
N GLY A 179 -0.14 17.58 -23.19
CA GLY A 179 0.44 16.75 -24.24
C GLY A 179 1.89 16.30 -24.02
N PHE A 180 2.39 16.38 -22.78
CA PHE A 180 3.71 15.82 -22.46
C PHE A 180 3.67 14.30 -22.53
N ASP A 181 4.80 13.67 -22.88
CA ASP A 181 4.93 12.23 -22.95
C ASP A 181 4.88 11.54 -21.57
N VAL A 182 4.57 10.26 -21.56
CA VAL A 182 4.42 9.49 -20.31
C VAL A 182 5.74 9.36 -19.54
N LEU A 183 6.90 9.38 -20.22
CA LEU A 183 8.20 9.33 -19.58
C LEU A 183 8.49 10.59 -18.78
N THR A 184 8.17 11.77 -19.33
CA THR A 184 8.27 13.05 -18.62
C THR A 184 7.42 13.02 -17.33
N VAL A 185 6.20 12.52 -17.41
CA VAL A 185 5.32 12.34 -16.23
C VAL A 185 5.98 11.44 -15.18
N GLN A 186 6.62 10.36 -15.61
CA GLN A 186 7.27 9.42 -14.70
C GLN A 186 8.57 9.98 -14.07
N ILE A 187 9.32 10.78 -14.81
CA ILE A 187 10.51 11.51 -14.29
C ILE A 187 10.06 12.55 -13.25
N VAL A 188 9.01 13.32 -13.53
CA VAL A 188 8.46 14.28 -12.56
C VAL A 188 7.97 13.58 -11.30
N PHE A 189 7.31 12.42 -11.43
CA PHE A 189 6.97 11.57 -10.28
C PHE A 189 8.20 11.21 -9.43
N PHE A 190 9.29 10.81 -10.06
CA PHE A 190 10.55 10.50 -9.36
C PHE A 190 11.13 11.74 -8.65
N ILE A 191 11.12 12.91 -9.30
CA ILE A 191 11.59 14.17 -8.70
C ILE A 191 10.82 14.49 -7.43
N PHE A 192 9.47 14.35 -7.42
CA PHE A 192 8.68 14.56 -6.21
C PHE A 192 9.00 13.56 -5.09
N ASN A 193 9.38 12.32 -5.40
CA ASN A 193 9.86 11.37 -4.38
C ASN A 193 11.19 11.83 -3.76
N VAL A 194 12.09 12.43 -4.55
CA VAL A 194 13.33 13.03 -4.03
C VAL A 194 13.02 14.26 -3.16
N ILE A 195 12.08 15.10 -3.58
CA ILE A 195 11.61 16.24 -2.78
C ILE A 195 11.00 15.75 -1.45
N GLN A 196 10.19 14.68 -1.48
CA GLN A 196 9.65 14.07 -0.26
C GLN A 196 10.76 13.63 0.69
N MET A 197 11.82 13.00 0.17
CA MET A 197 13.00 12.63 0.94
C MET A 197 13.63 13.85 1.62
N ALA A 198 13.82 14.94 0.87
CA ALA A 198 14.40 16.17 1.42
C ALA A 198 13.53 16.74 2.58
N PHE A 199 12.21 16.76 2.43
CA PHE A 199 11.31 17.19 3.51
C PHE A 199 11.43 16.32 4.77
N PHE A 200 11.50 15.00 4.64
CA PHE A 200 11.73 14.13 5.80
C PHE A 200 13.08 14.37 6.44
N GLU A 201 14.14 14.48 5.65
CA GLU A 201 15.49 14.74 6.16
C GLU A 201 15.58 16.07 6.90
N ILE A 202 15.03 17.16 6.33
CA ILE A 202 14.98 18.47 6.97
C ILE A 202 14.19 18.40 8.28
N TYR A 203 13.02 17.77 8.28
CA TYR A 203 12.20 17.63 9.49
C TYR A 203 12.95 16.90 10.60
N ILE A 204 13.62 15.79 10.27
CA ILE A 204 14.38 14.99 11.24
C ILE A 204 15.57 15.77 11.77
N ARG A 205 16.37 16.41 10.92
CA ARG A 205 17.54 17.20 11.33
C ARG A 205 17.16 18.36 12.25
N LEU A 206 16.02 19.00 12.02
CA LEU A 206 15.56 20.11 12.85
C LEU A 206 15.00 19.64 14.21
N LYS A 207 14.26 18.53 14.25
CA LYS A 207 13.55 18.08 15.45
C LYS A 207 14.29 17.04 16.28
N TYR A 208 15.20 16.28 15.67
CA TYR A 208 15.88 15.12 16.27
C TYR A 208 17.41 15.23 16.15
N LYS A 209 17.96 16.38 16.58
CA LYS A 209 19.40 16.65 16.53
C LYS A 209 20.27 15.62 17.29
N TRP A 210 19.65 14.84 18.18
CA TRP A 210 20.29 13.82 18.99
C TRP A 210 20.44 12.45 18.28
N ILE A 211 19.85 12.27 17.09
CA ILE A 211 20.00 11.02 16.35
C ILE A 211 21.42 10.91 15.80
N ASP A 212 22.09 9.82 16.20
CA ASP A 212 23.38 9.42 15.67
C ASP A 212 23.30 7.98 15.15
N LEU A 213 23.51 7.82 13.84
CA LEU A 213 23.50 6.52 13.17
C LEU A 213 24.90 5.88 13.07
N LYS A 214 25.94 6.52 13.60
CA LYS A 214 27.31 6.01 13.61
C LYS A 214 27.60 5.10 14.80
N VAL A 215 26.67 5.01 15.76
CA VAL A 215 26.77 4.11 16.92
C VAL A 215 26.77 2.65 16.50
N HIS A 216 27.22 1.76 17.39
CA HIS A 216 27.22 0.32 17.14
C HIS A 216 25.76 -0.19 16.95
N PRO A 217 25.45 -0.86 15.82
CA PRO A 217 24.09 -1.30 15.50
C PRO A 217 23.69 -2.52 16.36
N ASP A 218 22.52 -2.49 16.97
CA ASP A 218 21.91 -3.64 17.63
C ASP A 218 21.09 -4.49 16.64
N GLU A 219 21.76 -5.40 15.95
CA GLU A 219 21.10 -6.29 14.98
C GLU A 219 20.18 -7.33 15.65
N LYS A 220 20.36 -7.61 16.98
CA LYS A 220 19.51 -8.57 17.71
C LYS A 220 18.11 -8.01 17.94
N ALA A 221 17.96 -6.70 18.09
CA ALA A 221 16.67 -6.04 18.28
C ALA A 221 15.69 -6.24 17.11
N ILE A 222 16.18 -6.52 15.90
CA ILE A 222 15.38 -6.70 14.68
C ILE A 222 15.33 -8.16 14.19
N ASN A 223 15.65 -9.14 15.04
CA ASN A 223 15.74 -10.56 14.63
C ASN A 223 14.41 -11.23 14.28
N GLN A 224 13.25 -10.70 14.70
CA GLN A 224 11.94 -11.31 14.46
C GLN A 224 11.44 -11.15 13.01
N LYS A 225 12.18 -10.47 12.14
CA LYS A 225 11.81 -10.15 10.74
C LYS A 225 11.43 -11.36 9.89
N ASN A 226 12.05 -12.53 10.08
CA ASN A 226 11.86 -13.69 9.21
C ASN A 226 10.48 -14.36 9.39
N SER A 227 9.93 -14.42 10.60
CA SER A 227 8.61 -15.01 10.84
C SER A 227 7.47 -14.17 10.27
N VAL A 228 7.63 -12.86 10.31
CA VAL A 228 6.66 -11.91 9.71
C VAL A 228 6.69 -11.98 8.18
N LEU A 229 7.87 -12.20 7.61
CA LEU A 229 8.08 -12.25 6.15
C LEU A 229 7.29 -13.39 5.49
N VAL A 230 7.26 -14.60 6.09
CA VAL A 230 6.51 -15.74 5.53
C VAL A 230 5.01 -15.45 5.38
N HIS A 231 4.39 -14.86 6.43
CA HIS A 231 2.98 -14.48 6.37
C HIS A 231 2.71 -13.40 5.34
N GLN A 232 3.63 -12.42 5.20
CA GLN A 232 3.50 -11.35 4.22
C GLN A 232 3.64 -11.86 2.79
N ILE A 233 4.54 -12.82 2.51
CA ILE A 233 4.67 -13.43 1.17
C ILE A 233 3.35 -14.10 0.75
N ALA A 234 2.77 -14.95 1.60
CA ALA A 234 1.52 -15.64 1.29
C ALA A 234 0.39 -14.65 0.98
N THR A 235 0.23 -13.62 1.81
CA THR A 235 -0.79 -12.57 1.61
C THR A 235 -0.56 -11.79 0.32
N LEU A 236 0.69 -11.43 0.02
CA LEU A 236 1.03 -10.66 -1.18
C LEU A 236 0.80 -11.46 -2.46
N VAL A 237 1.21 -12.72 -2.48
CA VAL A 237 0.98 -13.60 -3.64
C VAL A 237 -0.52 -13.73 -3.91
N PHE A 238 -1.30 -13.99 -2.88
CA PHE A 238 -2.76 -14.13 -3.01
C PHE A 238 -3.44 -12.85 -3.51
N SER A 239 -3.02 -11.68 -3.01
CA SER A 239 -3.72 -10.41 -3.27
C SER A 239 -3.19 -9.63 -4.48
N ASN A 240 -2.04 -10.02 -5.07
CA ASN A 240 -1.32 -9.16 -5.99
C ASN A 240 -0.83 -9.87 -7.28
N THR A 241 -1.24 -11.11 -7.54
CA THR A 241 -0.77 -11.85 -8.72
C THR A 241 -1.61 -11.57 -9.98
N ASP A 242 -2.86 -11.18 -9.81
CA ASP A 242 -3.86 -11.07 -10.88
C ASP A 242 -3.40 -10.21 -12.07
N MET A 243 -2.93 -8.99 -11.78
CA MET A 243 -2.51 -8.05 -12.84
C MET A 243 -1.28 -8.54 -13.61
N ILE A 244 -0.37 -9.24 -12.93
CA ILE A 244 0.84 -9.79 -13.57
C ILE A 244 0.43 -10.89 -14.53
N ILE A 245 -0.40 -11.84 -14.09
CA ILE A 245 -0.93 -12.91 -14.93
C ILE A 245 -1.69 -12.32 -16.13
N LEU A 246 -2.60 -11.38 -15.89
CA LEU A 246 -3.36 -10.73 -16.96
C LEU A 246 -2.44 -10.02 -17.96
N SER A 247 -1.36 -9.38 -17.52
CA SER A 247 -0.44 -8.65 -18.40
C SER A 247 0.28 -9.57 -19.38
N VAL A 248 0.62 -10.78 -18.94
CA VAL A 248 1.32 -11.79 -19.76
C VAL A 248 0.35 -12.54 -20.69
N ILE A 249 -0.81 -12.94 -20.17
CA ILE A 249 -1.76 -13.78 -20.92
C ILE A 249 -2.62 -12.92 -21.85
N ASN A 250 -3.27 -11.88 -21.33
CA ASN A 250 -4.30 -11.09 -22.02
C ASN A 250 -3.78 -9.72 -22.53
N GLY A 251 -2.63 -9.29 -22.01
CA GLY A 251 -1.99 -8.02 -22.38
C GLY A 251 -2.47 -6.81 -21.57
N LEU A 252 -1.81 -5.68 -21.80
CA LEU A 252 -1.93 -4.49 -20.95
C LEU A 252 -3.31 -3.81 -20.98
N LYS A 253 -4.07 -3.91 -22.09
CA LYS A 253 -5.42 -3.36 -22.16
C LYS A 253 -6.39 -4.10 -21.22
N ALA A 254 -6.24 -5.43 -21.10
CA ALA A 254 -7.02 -6.23 -20.15
C ALA A 254 -6.66 -5.88 -18.71
N VAL A 255 -5.39 -5.61 -18.40
CA VAL A 255 -4.98 -5.10 -17.08
C VAL A 255 -5.61 -3.75 -16.79
N SER A 256 -5.65 -2.84 -17.77
CA SER A 256 -6.30 -1.54 -17.59
C SER A 256 -7.79 -1.67 -17.24
N LEU A 257 -8.51 -2.55 -17.97
CA LEU A 257 -9.90 -2.88 -17.65
C LEU A 257 -10.03 -3.40 -16.21
N TYR A 258 -9.27 -4.43 -15.85
CA TYR A 258 -9.27 -5.04 -14.52
C TYR A 258 -8.98 -3.99 -13.43
N THR A 259 -7.98 -3.14 -13.64
CA THR A 259 -7.55 -2.12 -12.66
C THR A 259 -8.67 -1.13 -12.33
N VAL A 260 -9.43 -0.67 -13.33
CA VAL A 260 -10.53 0.28 -13.10
C VAL A 260 -11.61 -0.36 -12.23
N TYR A 261 -12.00 -1.61 -12.51
CA TYR A 261 -12.94 -2.34 -11.66
C TYR A 261 -12.36 -2.56 -10.25
N ASN A 262 -11.11 -3.02 -10.17
CA ASN A 262 -10.44 -3.29 -8.90
C ASN A 262 -10.39 -2.05 -7.99
N TYR A 263 -10.18 -0.85 -8.53
CA TYR A 263 -10.20 0.39 -7.73
C TYR A 263 -11.56 0.63 -7.06
N ILE A 264 -12.67 0.32 -7.72
CA ILE A 264 -14.01 0.45 -7.13
C ILE A 264 -14.13 -0.46 -5.90
N TYR A 265 -13.85 -1.76 -6.09
CA TYR A 265 -14.03 -2.76 -5.04
C TYR A 265 -13.04 -2.62 -3.89
N THR A 266 -11.77 -2.32 -4.19
CA THR A 266 -10.74 -2.10 -3.15
C THR A 266 -10.99 -0.83 -2.35
N THR A 267 -11.52 0.23 -2.95
CA THR A 267 -11.90 1.44 -2.22
C THR A 267 -13.00 1.14 -1.19
N VAL A 268 -14.04 0.41 -1.59
CA VAL A 268 -15.12 0.02 -0.68
C VAL A 268 -14.61 -0.93 0.40
N LEU A 269 -13.76 -1.89 0.04
CA LEU A 269 -13.14 -2.79 1.00
C LEU A 269 -12.27 -2.06 2.03
N ASN A 270 -11.55 -1.02 1.62
CA ASN A 270 -10.73 -0.21 2.53
C ASN A 270 -11.59 0.59 3.53
N ILE A 271 -12.73 1.14 3.08
CA ILE A 271 -13.70 1.80 3.97
C ILE A 271 -14.26 0.78 4.97
N PHE A 272 -14.70 -0.38 4.49
CA PHE A 272 -15.21 -1.48 5.31
C PHE A 272 -14.18 -1.94 6.34
N SER A 273 -12.92 -2.15 5.92
CA SER A 273 -11.82 -2.55 6.79
C SER A 273 -11.51 -1.51 7.87
N THR A 274 -11.65 -0.22 7.56
CA THR A 274 -11.43 0.85 8.54
C THR A 274 -12.46 0.80 9.65
N ILE A 275 -13.74 0.59 9.31
CA ILE A 275 -14.83 0.40 10.29
C ILE A 275 -14.55 -0.84 11.15
N ASN A 276 -14.22 -1.95 10.49
CA ASN A 276 -13.93 -3.21 11.17
C ASN A 276 -12.77 -3.10 12.18
N ASN A 277 -11.67 -2.43 11.82
CA ASN A 277 -10.51 -2.30 12.69
C ASN A 277 -10.82 -1.60 14.02
N GLY A 278 -11.76 -0.65 14.02
CA GLY A 278 -12.27 -0.03 15.24
C GLY A 278 -12.99 -1.03 16.15
N LEU A 279 -13.80 -1.92 15.58
CA LEU A 279 -14.54 -2.94 16.32
C LEU A 279 -13.61 -4.04 16.86
N VAL A 280 -12.64 -4.47 16.07
CA VAL A 280 -11.65 -5.50 16.46
C VAL A 280 -10.83 -5.08 17.67
N PHE A 281 -10.49 -3.80 17.80
CA PHE A 281 -9.81 -3.29 19.00
C PHE A 281 -10.63 -3.52 20.28
N TYR A 282 -11.92 -3.20 20.24
CA TYR A 282 -12.83 -3.41 21.36
C TYR A 282 -13.01 -4.90 21.70
N LEU A 283 -13.16 -5.75 20.69
CA LEU A 283 -13.20 -7.21 20.85
C LEU A 283 -11.94 -7.75 21.51
N GLY A 284 -10.77 -7.27 21.10
CA GLY A 284 -9.49 -7.67 21.70
C GLY A 284 -9.40 -7.35 23.20
N GLN A 285 -9.83 -6.17 23.60
CA GLN A 285 -9.90 -5.81 25.04
C GLN A 285 -10.85 -6.72 25.82
N THR A 286 -12.04 -6.98 25.27
CA THR A 286 -13.06 -7.80 25.94
C THR A 286 -12.64 -9.27 26.02
N TYR A 287 -11.91 -9.79 25.03
CA TYR A 287 -11.39 -11.15 25.01
C TYR A 287 -10.54 -11.49 26.24
N HIS A 288 -9.73 -10.52 26.68
CA HIS A 288 -8.83 -10.69 27.82
C HIS A 288 -9.45 -10.32 29.18
N SER A 289 -10.53 -9.51 29.20
CA SER A 289 -11.15 -9.04 30.42
C SER A 289 -12.35 -9.89 30.86
N ASP A 290 -13.24 -10.27 29.92
CA ASP A 290 -14.47 -11.01 30.20
C ASP A 290 -14.84 -11.94 29.04
N ARG A 291 -14.59 -13.24 29.23
CA ARG A 291 -14.82 -14.26 28.21
C ARG A 291 -16.29 -14.47 27.83
N LYS A 292 -17.21 -14.34 28.78
CA LYS A 292 -18.67 -14.51 28.51
C LYS A 292 -19.19 -13.35 27.69
N LYS A 293 -18.89 -12.14 28.12
CA LYS A 293 -19.24 -10.91 27.39
C LYS A 293 -18.60 -10.86 26.01
N PHE A 294 -17.37 -11.35 25.87
CA PHE A 294 -16.71 -11.47 24.57
C PHE A 294 -17.51 -12.35 23.60
N LEU A 295 -17.99 -13.52 24.02
CA LEU A 295 -18.74 -14.43 23.15
C LEU A 295 -20.08 -13.83 22.68
N GLU A 296 -20.78 -13.09 23.53
CA GLU A 296 -22.01 -12.39 23.17
C GLU A 296 -21.74 -11.30 22.14
N ILE A 297 -20.75 -10.44 22.40
CA ILE A 297 -20.37 -9.34 21.50
C ILE A 297 -19.81 -9.90 20.19
N TYR A 298 -19.03 -10.98 20.22
CA TYR A 298 -18.46 -11.58 19.02
C TYR A 298 -19.55 -12.14 18.08
N ARG A 299 -20.60 -12.75 18.61
CA ARG A 299 -21.74 -13.22 17.78
C ARG A 299 -22.46 -12.07 17.09
N LEU A 300 -22.71 -10.96 17.80
CA LEU A 300 -23.30 -9.75 17.23
C LEU A 300 -22.37 -9.16 16.16
N TYR A 301 -21.10 -9.02 16.49
CA TYR A 301 -20.08 -8.53 15.56
C TYR A 301 -20.01 -9.37 14.27
N GLU A 302 -20.00 -10.70 14.38
CA GLU A 302 -19.96 -11.59 13.22
C GLU A 302 -21.18 -11.41 12.31
N PHE A 303 -22.36 -11.32 12.91
CA PHE A 303 -23.60 -11.07 12.17
C PHE A 303 -23.61 -9.69 11.51
N ASP A 304 -23.29 -8.64 12.27
CA ASP A 304 -23.33 -7.26 11.76
C ASP A 304 -22.29 -7.02 10.66
N ILE A 305 -21.05 -7.52 10.83
CA ILE A 305 -19.99 -7.31 9.86
C ILE A 305 -20.29 -8.05 8.54
N MET A 306 -20.86 -9.24 8.61
CA MET A 306 -21.30 -9.98 7.42
C MET A 306 -22.47 -9.26 6.74
N THR A 307 -23.48 -8.85 7.50
CA THR A 307 -24.66 -8.17 6.96
C THR A 307 -24.29 -6.86 6.27
N VAL A 308 -23.53 -6.00 6.94
CA VAL A 308 -23.09 -4.72 6.36
C VAL A 308 -22.21 -4.96 5.13
N GLY A 309 -21.27 -5.90 5.20
CA GLY A 309 -20.39 -6.22 4.09
C GLY A 309 -21.14 -6.73 2.87
N TYR A 310 -22.02 -7.70 3.03
CA TYR A 310 -22.83 -8.22 1.91
C TYR A 310 -23.74 -7.15 1.31
N TYR A 311 -24.38 -6.32 2.16
CA TYR A 311 -25.16 -5.19 1.69
C TYR A 311 -24.34 -4.22 0.85
N MET A 312 -23.19 -3.77 1.35
CA MET A 312 -22.31 -2.84 0.64
C MET A 312 -21.88 -3.39 -0.72
N PHE A 313 -21.40 -4.65 -0.78
CA PHE A 313 -20.90 -5.22 -2.03
C PHE A 313 -22.02 -5.61 -3.00
N THR A 314 -23.24 -5.91 -2.53
CA THR A 314 -24.40 -6.05 -3.41
C THR A 314 -24.76 -4.73 -4.09
N VAL A 315 -24.86 -3.64 -3.32
CA VAL A 315 -25.14 -2.30 -3.85
C VAL A 315 -24.09 -1.88 -4.87
N ILE A 316 -22.79 -2.03 -4.54
CA ILE A 316 -21.71 -1.71 -5.46
C ILE A 316 -21.74 -2.59 -6.70
N GLY A 317 -22.03 -3.88 -6.57
CA GLY A 317 -22.16 -4.79 -7.73
C GLY A 317 -23.21 -4.33 -8.72
N VAL A 318 -24.39 -3.92 -8.24
CA VAL A 318 -25.46 -3.38 -9.08
C VAL A 318 -25.07 -2.04 -9.72
N LEU A 319 -24.44 -1.15 -8.95
CA LEU A 319 -24.07 0.19 -9.42
C LEU A 319 -22.81 0.22 -10.28
N THR A 320 -22.00 -0.84 -10.31
CA THR A 320 -20.73 -0.86 -11.03
C THR A 320 -20.93 -0.64 -12.54
N LEU A 321 -21.85 -1.32 -13.20
CA LEU A 321 -22.03 -1.15 -14.64
C LEU A 321 -22.58 0.23 -15.04
N PRO A 322 -23.60 0.79 -14.39
CA PRO A 322 -24.00 2.19 -14.60
C PRO A 322 -22.86 3.18 -14.39
N PHE A 323 -22.09 3.00 -13.32
CA PHE A 323 -20.92 3.83 -13.05
C PHE A 323 -19.85 3.70 -14.14
N MET A 324 -19.54 2.47 -14.58
CA MET A 324 -18.57 2.22 -15.63
C MET A 324 -18.96 2.88 -16.96
N LYS A 325 -20.23 2.84 -17.35
CA LYS A 325 -20.72 3.54 -18.55
C LYS A 325 -20.43 5.05 -18.47
N LEU A 326 -20.68 5.66 -17.31
CA LEU A 326 -20.42 7.08 -17.09
C LEU A 326 -18.92 7.39 -17.00
N TYR A 327 -18.19 6.58 -16.26
CA TYR A 327 -16.75 6.77 -16.01
C TYR A 327 -15.92 6.64 -17.28
N THR A 328 -16.22 5.64 -18.12
CA THR A 328 -15.46 5.35 -19.34
C THR A 328 -15.92 6.15 -20.56
N SER A 329 -16.87 7.07 -20.38
CA SER A 329 -17.24 8.04 -21.39
C SER A 329 -16.02 8.81 -21.87
N GLY A 330 -15.73 8.76 -23.20
CA GLY A 330 -14.54 9.35 -23.82
C GLY A 330 -13.32 8.42 -23.91
N MET A 331 -13.40 7.17 -23.43
CA MET A 331 -12.38 6.16 -23.66
C MET A 331 -12.77 5.29 -24.85
N THR A 332 -12.02 5.36 -25.95
CA THR A 332 -12.43 4.75 -27.24
C THR A 332 -11.52 3.60 -27.67
N ASP A 333 -10.37 3.43 -27.04
CA ASP A 333 -9.33 2.48 -27.47
C ASP A 333 -9.53 1.04 -26.95
N TYR A 334 -10.46 0.85 -26.00
CA TYR A 334 -10.83 -0.45 -25.45
C TYR A 334 -12.24 -0.46 -24.86
N ASN A 335 -12.92 -1.61 -24.92
CA ASN A 335 -14.24 -1.74 -24.32
C ASN A 335 -14.14 -2.04 -22.82
N TYR A 336 -14.55 -1.08 -21.99
CA TYR A 336 -14.53 -1.18 -20.54
C TYR A 336 -15.82 -1.78 -19.93
N ILE A 337 -16.84 -2.07 -20.73
CA ILE A 337 -18.09 -2.63 -20.24
C ILE A 337 -18.01 -4.15 -20.29
N ASN A 338 -17.95 -4.76 -19.13
CA ASN A 338 -17.91 -6.23 -18.97
C ASN A 338 -18.84 -6.65 -17.83
N VAL A 339 -19.87 -7.43 -18.16
CA VAL A 339 -20.93 -7.85 -17.22
C VAL A 339 -20.41 -8.87 -16.21
N TRP A 340 -19.42 -9.68 -16.59
CA TRP A 340 -18.90 -10.74 -15.74
C TRP A 340 -17.97 -10.24 -14.62
N LEU A 341 -17.24 -9.15 -14.86
CA LEU A 341 -16.30 -8.64 -13.87
C LEU A 341 -16.97 -8.21 -12.56
N PRO A 342 -18.09 -7.43 -12.55
CA PRO A 342 -18.80 -7.12 -11.32
C PRO A 342 -19.21 -8.36 -10.53
N LEU A 343 -19.75 -9.38 -11.22
CA LEU A 343 -20.17 -10.63 -10.58
C LEU A 343 -18.99 -11.36 -9.94
N LEU A 344 -17.85 -11.45 -10.64
CA LEU A 344 -16.64 -12.08 -10.12
C LEU A 344 -16.08 -11.31 -8.93
N PHE A 345 -15.98 -9.97 -9.02
CA PHE A 345 -15.50 -9.15 -7.91
C PHE A 345 -16.40 -9.26 -6.69
N VAL A 346 -17.73 -9.18 -6.85
CA VAL A 346 -18.69 -9.35 -5.75
C VAL A 346 -18.54 -10.72 -5.10
N SER A 347 -18.42 -11.79 -5.90
CA SER A 347 -18.23 -13.15 -5.38
C SER A 347 -16.97 -13.29 -4.56
N VAL A 348 -15.84 -12.71 -5.02
CA VAL A 348 -14.58 -12.69 -4.27
C VAL A 348 -14.72 -11.90 -2.98
N GLN A 349 -15.40 -10.76 -3.03
CA GLN A 349 -15.61 -9.94 -1.81
C GLN A 349 -16.54 -10.64 -0.80
N PHE A 350 -17.57 -11.34 -1.24
CA PHE A 350 -18.44 -12.12 -0.35
C PHE A 350 -17.66 -13.21 0.38
N LEU A 351 -16.81 -13.96 -0.34
CA LEU A 351 -15.92 -14.95 0.28
C LEU A 351 -14.92 -14.32 1.25
N SER A 352 -14.42 -13.14 0.93
CA SER A 352 -13.51 -12.39 1.79
C SER A 352 -14.18 -11.97 3.09
N ILE A 353 -15.41 -11.44 3.02
CA ILE A 353 -16.19 -11.01 4.19
C ILE A 353 -16.56 -12.21 5.06
N ALA A 354 -16.97 -13.33 4.47
CA ALA A 354 -17.29 -14.55 5.20
C ALA A 354 -16.12 -15.02 6.09
N ARG A 355 -14.88 -14.77 5.68
CA ARG A 355 -13.66 -15.12 6.45
C ARG A 355 -13.24 -14.02 7.45
N PHE A 356 -13.77 -12.81 7.36
CA PHE A 356 -13.27 -11.64 8.08
C PHE A 356 -13.35 -11.82 9.59
N ALA A 357 -14.50 -12.22 10.12
CA ALA A 357 -14.70 -12.44 11.54
C ALA A 357 -13.79 -13.54 12.10
N ALA A 358 -13.69 -14.67 11.39
CA ALA A 358 -12.83 -15.78 11.78
C ALA A 358 -11.34 -15.40 11.80
N ASN A 359 -10.88 -14.66 10.79
CA ASN A 359 -9.50 -14.16 10.74
C ASN A 359 -9.20 -13.20 11.90
N ASN A 360 -10.13 -12.31 12.23
CA ASN A 360 -9.97 -11.41 13.37
C ASN A 360 -9.94 -12.17 14.71
N LEU A 361 -10.73 -13.23 14.85
CA LEU A 361 -10.67 -14.08 16.04
C LEU A 361 -9.31 -14.77 16.19
N VAL A 362 -8.73 -15.28 15.10
CA VAL A 362 -7.38 -15.86 15.09
C VAL A 362 -6.34 -14.82 15.55
N ASN A 363 -6.46 -13.59 15.05
CA ASN A 363 -5.57 -12.48 15.40
C ASN A 363 -5.70 -12.11 16.90
N ILE A 364 -6.93 -11.97 17.42
CA ILE A 364 -7.22 -11.62 18.81
C ILE A 364 -6.72 -12.72 19.75
N ALA A 365 -6.94 -13.99 19.40
CA ALA A 365 -6.54 -15.15 20.20
C ALA A 365 -5.05 -15.51 20.08
N GLY A 366 -4.30 -14.88 19.16
CA GLY A 366 -2.87 -15.17 18.94
C GLY A 366 -2.58 -16.58 18.40
N HIS A 367 -3.55 -17.23 17.73
CA HIS A 367 -3.45 -18.61 17.28
C HIS A 367 -2.71 -18.77 15.93
N PHE A 368 -1.82 -17.85 15.56
CA PHE A 368 -1.08 -17.86 14.29
C PHE A 368 -0.34 -19.17 14.01
N LYS A 369 0.36 -19.71 15.01
CA LYS A 369 1.11 -20.94 14.86
C LYS A 369 0.23 -22.17 14.57
N LYS A 370 -1.01 -22.18 15.08
CA LYS A 370 -1.95 -23.29 14.87
C LYS A 370 -2.63 -23.23 13.50
N THR A 371 -2.73 -22.05 12.92
CA THR A 371 -3.47 -21.79 11.66
C THR A 371 -2.56 -21.58 10.45
N GLN A 372 -1.24 -21.44 10.63
CA GLN A 372 -0.28 -21.15 9.55
C GLN A 372 -0.32 -22.17 8.39
N ASN A 373 -0.65 -23.44 8.66
CA ASN A 373 -0.74 -24.50 7.64
C ASN A 373 -2.11 -24.54 6.93
N ARG A 374 -3.07 -23.69 7.34
CA ARG A 374 -4.43 -23.63 6.78
C ARG A 374 -4.76 -22.24 6.21
N ALA A 375 -3.84 -21.30 6.33
CA ALA A 375 -3.92 -19.97 5.75
C ALA A 375 -3.35 -19.97 4.33
#